data_1ce8c86dc762268fe8ef58a19b85643c
#
_entry.id   1ce8c86dc762268fe8ef58a19b85643c
#
_cell.length_a   1.000
_cell.length_b   1.000
_cell.length_c   1.000
_cell.angle_alpha   90.00
_cell.angle_beta   90.00
_cell.angle_gamma   90.00
#
_symmetry.space_group_name_H-M   'P 1'
#
loop_
_entity.id
_entity.type
_entity.pdbx_description
1 polymer ?
#
loop_
_entity_poly.entity_id
_entity_poly.type
_entity_poly.pdbx_seq_one_letter_code
_entity_poly.pdbx_strand_id
1 'polypeptide(L)'
;MKQEYESANTSVNTVKLPAIYSKIDWLTLRAYLFSHHMIDEGQTPLVLDYGCGKKTDHIAHFLHYYNFNFLGYDPYWLDKGTNTIAVRSNPDICICSNVLNVIKEKDIVDGVHCEVIRQSKSGQLYFISVYEGDKSYAGRQTKPNCWQRNETTDMYLFNKEALKRKVITSQLGSCFVF
;
A
#
# COMPACT_ATOMS: atom_id res chain seq x y z
N MET A 1 15.30 -11.94 5.27
CA MET A 1 16.46 -11.14 5.73
C MET A 1 16.00 -10.04 6.65
N LYS A 2 16.81 -9.59 7.58
CA LYS A 2 16.45 -8.49 8.49
C LYS A 2 17.02 -7.20 7.89
N GLN A 3 16.17 -6.18 7.71
CA GLN A 3 16.63 -4.87 7.23
C GLN A 3 17.51 -4.16 8.28
N GLU A 4 18.46 -3.37 7.81
CA GLU A 4 19.41 -2.63 8.66
C GLU A 4 18.70 -1.52 9.46
N TYR A 5 17.75 -0.82 8.84
CA TYR A 5 17.02 0.29 9.45
C TYR A 5 15.55 -0.09 9.66
N GLU A 6 15.06 0.07 10.87
CA GLU A 6 13.65 -0.21 11.23
C GLU A 6 12.72 0.97 10.94
N SER A 7 13.28 2.12 10.56
CA SER A 7 12.54 3.38 10.30
C SER A 7 11.60 3.80 11.43
N ALA A 8 12.04 3.53 12.67
CA ALA A 8 11.23 3.65 13.89
C ALA A 8 10.68 5.06 14.18
N ASN A 9 11.29 6.10 13.60
CA ASN A 9 10.92 7.51 13.83
C ASN A 9 10.41 8.21 12.57
N THR A 10 9.78 7.48 11.68
CA THR A 10 9.16 8.04 10.47
C THR A 10 7.72 8.51 10.74
N SER A 11 7.03 8.93 9.68
CA SER A 11 5.62 9.33 9.73
C SER A 11 4.64 8.22 10.11
N VAL A 12 5.08 6.97 10.22
CA VAL A 12 4.27 5.81 10.64
C VAL A 12 3.56 5.99 11.97
N ASN A 13 4.01 6.93 12.80
CA ASN A 13 3.41 7.25 14.09
C ASN A 13 2.37 8.37 14.03
N THR A 14 2.09 8.91 12.86
CA THR A 14 1.10 9.98 12.71
C THR A 14 -0.30 9.41 12.53
N VAL A 15 -1.30 10.19 12.91
CA VAL A 15 -2.73 9.91 12.62
C VAL A 15 -3.18 10.56 11.30
N LYS A 16 -2.22 11.05 10.50
CA LYS A 16 -2.52 11.68 9.22
C LYS A 16 -2.74 10.59 8.17
N LEU A 17 -3.85 10.67 7.47
CA LEU A 17 -4.15 9.77 6.37
C LEU A 17 -3.03 9.84 5.30
N PRO A 18 -2.42 8.70 4.91
CA PRO A 18 -1.46 8.69 3.82
C PRO A 18 -2.06 9.24 2.54
N ALA A 19 -1.28 10.02 1.78
CA ALA A 19 -1.78 10.74 0.61
C ALA A 19 -2.43 9.83 -0.45
N ILE A 20 -2.01 8.58 -0.55
CA ILE A 20 -2.59 7.62 -1.49
C ILE A 20 -4.08 7.42 -1.26
N TYR A 21 -4.54 7.37 0.01
CA TYR A 21 -5.95 7.15 0.33
C TYR A 21 -6.86 8.29 -0.15
N SER A 22 -6.39 9.54 -0.08
CA SER A 22 -7.16 10.69 -0.56
C SER A 22 -7.15 10.87 -2.09
N LYS A 23 -6.34 10.08 -2.79
CA LYS A 23 -6.14 10.17 -4.25
C LYS A 23 -6.80 9.04 -5.01
N ILE A 24 -7.13 7.96 -4.35
CA ILE A 24 -7.94 6.89 -4.90
C ILE A 24 -9.40 7.34 -4.95
N ASP A 25 -10.04 7.25 -6.12
CA ASP A 25 -11.49 7.36 -6.23
C ASP A 25 -12.12 6.03 -5.79
N TRP A 26 -12.41 5.94 -4.49
CA TRP A 26 -12.92 4.72 -3.86
C TRP A 26 -14.29 4.30 -4.37
N LEU A 27 -15.15 5.24 -4.77
CA LEU A 27 -16.45 4.94 -5.34
C LEU A 27 -16.31 4.29 -6.71
N THR A 28 -15.49 4.89 -7.57
CA THR A 28 -15.19 4.33 -8.90
C THR A 28 -14.48 2.99 -8.77
N LEU A 29 -13.54 2.85 -7.83
CA LEU A 29 -12.84 1.60 -7.59
C LEU A 29 -13.79 0.48 -7.15
N ARG A 30 -14.72 0.78 -6.25
CA ARG A 30 -15.74 -0.19 -5.82
C ARG A 30 -16.64 -0.62 -6.97
N ALA A 31 -17.11 0.33 -7.80
CA ALA A 31 -17.90 0.03 -8.98
C ALA A 31 -17.12 -0.84 -9.99
N TYR A 32 -15.81 -0.59 -10.14
CA TYR A 32 -14.93 -1.40 -10.97
C TYR A 32 -14.84 -2.85 -10.46
N LEU A 33 -14.63 -3.06 -9.15
CA LEU A 33 -14.58 -4.41 -8.56
C LEU A 33 -15.85 -5.21 -8.84
N PHE A 34 -17.03 -4.58 -8.74
CA PHE A 34 -18.30 -5.21 -9.06
C PHE A 34 -18.44 -5.51 -10.55
N SER A 35 -18.18 -4.52 -11.40
CA SER A 35 -18.39 -4.65 -12.85
C SER A 35 -17.47 -5.70 -13.51
N HIS A 36 -16.36 -6.02 -12.86
CA HIS A 36 -15.40 -7.04 -13.33
C HIS A 36 -15.51 -8.36 -12.55
N HIS A 37 -16.58 -8.55 -11.79
CA HIS A 37 -16.84 -9.76 -11.00
C HIS A 37 -15.69 -10.15 -10.06
N MET A 38 -14.94 -9.16 -9.56
CA MET A 38 -13.86 -9.38 -8.61
C MET A 38 -14.39 -9.57 -7.18
N ILE A 39 -15.59 -9.03 -6.91
CA ILE A 39 -16.36 -9.21 -5.69
C ILE A 39 -17.83 -9.49 -6.03
N ASP A 40 -18.50 -10.25 -5.18
CA ASP A 40 -19.92 -10.56 -5.33
C ASP A 40 -20.81 -9.38 -4.93
N GLU A 41 -22.05 -9.37 -5.44
CA GLU A 41 -23.04 -8.37 -5.06
C GLU A 41 -23.32 -8.44 -3.56
N GLY A 42 -23.26 -7.27 -2.89
CA GLY A 42 -23.40 -7.17 -1.44
C GLY A 42 -22.13 -7.44 -0.63
N GLN A 43 -21.08 -7.93 -1.25
CA GLN A 43 -19.79 -8.11 -0.57
C GLN A 43 -19.12 -6.73 -0.29
N THR A 44 -18.53 -6.61 0.91
CA THR A 44 -17.70 -5.46 1.27
C THR A 44 -16.25 -5.81 0.94
N PRO A 45 -15.62 -5.10 -0.02
CA PRO A 45 -14.24 -5.39 -0.41
C PRO A 45 -13.26 -5.18 0.75
N LEU A 46 -12.22 -6.00 0.79
CA LEU A 46 -11.17 -5.95 1.80
C LEU A 46 -9.91 -5.26 1.25
N VAL A 47 -9.45 -4.25 1.96
CA VAL A 47 -8.18 -3.56 1.72
C VAL A 47 -7.16 -4.01 2.76
N LEU A 48 -6.00 -4.48 2.30
CA LEU A 48 -4.81 -4.70 3.13
C LEU A 48 -3.83 -3.55 2.94
N ASP A 49 -3.44 -2.87 4.02
CA ASP A 49 -2.32 -1.91 4.01
C ASP A 49 -1.04 -2.62 4.49
N TYR A 50 -0.13 -2.86 3.57
CA TYR A 50 1.14 -3.54 3.81
C TYR A 50 2.23 -2.54 4.21
N GLY A 51 2.58 -2.54 5.48
CA GLY A 51 3.44 -1.53 6.10
C GLY A 51 2.64 -0.33 6.63
N CYS A 52 1.49 -0.61 7.22
CA CYS A 52 0.50 0.39 7.66
C CYS A 52 0.98 1.28 8.82
N GLY A 53 2.08 0.92 9.50
CA GLY A 53 2.55 1.62 10.68
C GLY A 53 1.74 1.31 11.93
N LYS A 54 1.89 2.18 12.94
CA LYS A 54 1.37 1.95 14.29
C LYS A 54 -0.10 2.35 14.49
N LYS A 55 -0.54 3.39 13.79
CA LYS A 55 -1.86 4.02 14.02
C LYS A 55 -2.72 3.89 12.78
N THR A 56 -3.66 2.99 12.81
CA THR A 56 -4.47 2.59 11.64
C THR A 56 -5.95 2.93 11.73
N ASP A 57 -6.45 3.31 12.92
CA ASP A 57 -7.89 3.56 13.14
C ASP A 57 -8.48 4.60 12.18
N HIS A 58 -7.73 5.67 11.87
CA HIS A 58 -8.16 6.72 10.96
C HIS A 58 -8.26 6.22 9.51
N ILE A 59 -7.41 5.24 9.11
CA ILE A 59 -7.47 4.58 7.81
C ILE A 59 -8.71 3.69 7.75
N ALA A 60 -8.93 2.89 8.80
CA ALA A 60 -10.09 2.02 8.89
C ALA A 60 -11.40 2.82 8.83
N HIS A 61 -11.52 3.93 9.57
CA HIS A 61 -12.68 4.82 9.51
C HIS A 61 -12.88 5.43 8.12
N PHE A 62 -11.80 5.90 7.49
CA PHE A 62 -11.86 6.45 6.14
C PHE A 62 -12.39 5.42 5.14
N LEU A 63 -11.84 4.20 5.14
CA LEU A 63 -12.25 3.14 4.23
C LEU A 63 -13.69 2.66 4.49
N HIS A 64 -14.07 2.57 5.76
CA HIS A 64 -15.44 2.21 6.14
C HIS A 64 -16.49 3.18 5.58
N TYR A 65 -16.17 4.48 5.52
CA TYR A 65 -17.05 5.48 4.88
C TYR A 65 -17.37 5.15 3.41
N TYR A 66 -16.43 4.52 2.71
CA TYR A 66 -16.61 4.07 1.31
C TYR A 66 -17.09 2.61 1.19
N ASN A 67 -17.50 1.99 2.29
CA ASN A 67 -17.88 0.58 2.35
C ASN A 67 -16.75 -0.39 1.94
N PHE A 68 -15.56 -0.19 2.49
CA PHE A 68 -14.44 -1.12 2.45
C PHE A 68 -14.09 -1.59 3.85
N ASN A 69 -13.75 -2.88 3.98
CA ASN A 69 -13.09 -3.42 5.15
C ASN A 69 -11.59 -3.13 5.10
N PHE A 70 -10.96 -3.11 6.28
CA PHE A 70 -9.55 -2.79 6.42
C PHE A 70 -8.83 -3.84 7.27
N LEU A 71 -7.63 -4.23 6.82
CA LEU A 71 -6.62 -4.91 7.63
C LEU A 71 -5.27 -4.22 7.45
N GLY A 72 -4.52 -4.10 8.54
CA GLY A 72 -3.14 -3.60 8.53
C GLY A 72 -2.16 -4.75 8.72
N TYR A 73 -1.03 -4.69 8.01
CA TYR A 73 0.16 -5.51 8.25
C TYR A 73 1.35 -4.60 8.50
N ASP A 74 2.05 -4.80 9.61
CA ASP A 74 3.33 -4.14 9.87
C ASP A 74 4.18 -4.98 10.83
N PRO A 75 5.33 -5.54 10.39
CA PRO A 75 6.13 -6.45 11.18
C PRO A 75 6.79 -5.83 12.41
N TYR A 76 6.85 -4.49 12.48
CA TYR A 76 7.48 -3.76 13.58
C TYR A 76 6.48 -3.18 14.58
N TRP A 77 5.26 -2.88 14.13
CA TRP A 77 4.30 -2.10 14.91
C TRP A 77 3.07 -2.89 15.34
N LEU A 78 2.75 -3.99 14.66
CA LEU A 78 1.61 -4.83 14.98
C LEU A 78 2.06 -6.16 15.57
N ASP A 79 1.22 -6.74 16.40
CA ASP A 79 1.50 -8.06 17.01
C ASP A 79 1.48 -9.18 15.95
N LYS A 80 2.08 -10.31 16.32
CA LYS A 80 2.19 -11.48 15.44
C LYS A 80 0.83 -12.05 15.02
N GLY A 81 -0.16 -12.00 15.92
CA GLY A 81 -1.51 -12.52 15.64
C GLY A 81 -2.20 -11.69 14.55
N THR A 82 -2.23 -10.36 14.73
CA THR A 82 -2.75 -9.40 13.76
C THR A 82 -2.06 -9.55 12.40
N ASN A 83 -0.74 -9.60 12.38
CA ASN A 83 0.03 -9.79 11.15
C ASN A 83 -0.28 -11.13 10.46
N THR A 84 -0.47 -12.20 11.24
CA THR A 84 -0.82 -13.51 10.67
C THR A 84 -2.20 -13.50 10.03
N ILE A 85 -3.17 -12.84 10.64
CA ILE A 85 -4.51 -12.65 10.06
C ILE A 85 -4.41 -11.86 8.76
N ALA A 86 -3.69 -10.73 8.78
CA ALA A 86 -3.53 -9.86 7.63
C ALA A 86 -2.96 -10.61 6.42
N VAL A 87 -1.84 -11.32 6.54
CA VAL A 87 -1.21 -12.04 5.42
C VAL A 87 -1.97 -13.27 4.94
N ARG A 88 -2.96 -13.75 5.70
CA ARG A 88 -3.83 -14.86 5.31
C ARG A 88 -5.20 -14.44 4.82
N SER A 89 -5.48 -13.15 4.81
CA SER A 89 -6.84 -12.64 4.57
C SER A 89 -7.31 -12.69 3.12
N ASN A 90 -6.39 -12.88 2.15
CA ASN A 90 -6.70 -12.84 0.72
C ASN A 90 -7.47 -11.55 0.32
N PRO A 91 -6.89 -10.36 0.49
CA PRO A 91 -7.56 -9.09 0.24
C PRO A 91 -7.91 -8.88 -1.23
N ASP A 92 -8.94 -8.07 -1.49
CA ASP A 92 -9.30 -7.65 -2.84
C ASP A 92 -8.35 -6.58 -3.37
N ILE A 93 -7.80 -5.77 -2.46
CA ILE A 93 -6.86 -4.69 -2.77
C ILE A 93 -5.70 -4.73 -1.77
N CYS A 94 -4.48 -4.59 -2.24
CA CYS A 94 -3.32 -4.39 -1.40
C CYS A 94 -2.72 -2.99 -1.62
N ILE A 95 -2.47 -2.25 -0.54
CA ILE A 95 -1.81 -0.94 -0.56
C ILE A 95 -0.45 -1.06 0.13
N CYS A 96 0.57 -0.44 -0.44
CA CYS A 96 1.89 -0.32 0.18
C CYS A 96 2.35 1.14 0.01
N SER A 97 2.23 1.93 1.07
CA SER A 97 2.48 3.37 1.01
C SER A 97 3.67 3.79 1.85
N ASN A 98 4.68 4.39 1.21
CA ASN A 98 5.89 4.89 1.86
C ASN A 98 6.70 3.82 2.62
N VAL A 99 6.64 2.58 2.19
CA VAL A 99 7.41 1.45 2.75
C VAL A 99 8.72 1.25 2.00
N LEU A 100 8.66 1.15 0.69
CA LEU A 100 9.83 0.80 -0.12
C LEU A 100 10.95 1.84 -0.04
N ASN A 101 10.59 3.11 0.15
CA ASN A 101 11.54 4.21 0.27
C ASN A 101 12.30 4.25 1.62
N VAL A 102 11.86 3.50 2.63
CA VAL A 102 12.52 3.45 3.95
C VAL A 102 13.36 2.18 4.16
N ILE A 103 13.41 1.30 3.16
CA ILE A 103 14.21 0.08 3.17
C ILE A 103 15.50 0.34 2.36
N LYS A 104 16.65 0.10 2.97
CA LYS A 104 17.96 0.32 2.33
C LYS A 104 18.32 -0.78 1.33
N GLU A 105 18.07 -2.02 1.70
CA GLU A 105 18.48 -3.22 0.97
C GLU A 105 17.56 -3.47 -0.20
N LYS A 106 18.11 -3.52 -1.41
CA LYS A 106 17.34 -3.71 -2.65
C LYS A 106 16.61 -5.05 -2.70
N ASP A 107 17.24 -6.11 -2.26
CA ASP A 107 16.66 -7.45 -2.24
C ASP A 107 15.45 -7.54 -1.28
N ILE A 108 15.46 -6.79 -0.19
CA ILE A 108 14.30 -6.67 0.71
C ILE A 108 13.19 -5.84 0.04
N VAL A 109 13.52 -4.75 -0.64
CA VAL A 109 12.56 -3.96 -1.43
C VAL A 109 11.87 -4.84 -2.47
N ASP A 110 12.65 -5.60 -3.24
CA ASP A 110 12.12 -6.51 -4.26
C ASP A 110 11.23 -7.60 -3.63
N GLY A 111 11.64 -8.14 -2.48
CA GLY A 111 10.85 -9.11 -1.70
C GLY A 111 9.52 -8.54 -1.20
N VAL A 112 9.51 -7.33 -0.66
CA VAL A 112 8.28 -6.64 -0.23
C VAL A 112 7.37 -6.36 -1.42
N HIS A 113 7.93 -5.91 -2.55
CA HIS A 113 7.16 -5.68 -3.76
C HIS A 113 6.46 -6.97 -4.25
N CYS A 114 7.21 -8.06 -4.36
CA CYS A 114 6.65 -9.37 -4.73
C CYS A 114 5.55 -9.82 -3.76
N GLU A 115 5.74 -9.59 -2.45
CA GLU A 115 4.77 -9.96 -1.43
C GLU A 115 3.49 -9.14 -1.54
N VAL A 116 3.57 -7.83 -1.77
CA VAL A 116 2.41 -6.96 -1.99
C VAL A 116 1.58 -7.44 -3.18
N ILE A 117 2.24 -7.79 -4.29
CA ILE A 117 1.57 -8.35 -5.48
C ILE A 117 0.90 -9.69 -5.14
N ARG A 118 1.58 -10.55 -4.39
CA ARG A 118 1.07 -11.86 -3.99
C ARG A 118 -0.11 -11.78 -3.04
N GLN A 119 -0.15 -10.76 -2.17
CA GLN A 119 -1.22 -10.57 -1.18
C GLN A 119 -2.54 -10.13 -1.81
N SER A 120 -2.53 -9.42 -2.93
CA SER A 120 -3.79 -9.05 -3.58
C SER A 120 -4.47 -10.28 -4.17
N LYS A 121 -5.79 -10.38 -4.01
CA LYS A 121 -6.61 -11.47 -4.53
C LYS A 121 -6.39 -11.61 -6.03
N SER A 122 -6.00 -12.79 -6.48
CA SER A 122 -5.67 -13.06 -7.88
C SER A 122 -4.50 -12.23 -8.43
N GLY A 123 -3.71 -11.55 -7.60
CA GLY A 123 -2.63 -10.66 -8.02
C GLY A 123 -3.09 -9.47 -8.85
N GLN A 124 -4.34 -9.03 -8.68
CA GLN A 124 -4.97 -8.13 -9.63
C GLN A 124 -4.99 -6.66 -9.23
N LEU A 125 -5.17 -6.32 -7.95
CA LEU A 125 -5.21 -4.92 -7.54
C LEU A 125 -4.25 -4.63 -6.39
N TYR A 126 -3.24 -3.83 -6.69
CA TYR A 126 -2.37 -3.28 -5.66
C TYR A 126 -1.92 -1.87 -6.00
N PHE A 127 -1.70 -1.09 -4.96
CA PHE A 127 -1.26 0.29 -5.06
C PHE A 127 0.05 0.44 -4.28
N ILE A 128 1.08 0.92 -4.95
CA ILE A 128 2.34 1.24 -4.29
C ILE A 128 2.60 2.73 -4.46
N SER A 129 2.90 3.40 -3.36
CA SER A 129 3.40 4.77 -3.40
C SER A 129 4.66 4.90 -2.55
N VAL A 130 5.59 5.73 -2.99
CA VAL A 130 6.79 6.07 -2.24
C VAL A 130 6.97 7.58 -2.17
N TYR A 131 7.78 8.04 -1.24
CA TYR A 131 8.17 9.44 -1.15
C TYR A 131 9.25 9.74 -2.19
N GLU A 132 8.97 10.64 -3.13
CA GLU A 132 9.88 11.00 -4.21
C GLU A 132 11.04 11.91 -3.77
N GLY A 133 10.86 12.66 -2.69
CA GLY A 133 11.87 13.57 -2.19
C GLY A 133 12.38 14.56 -3.23
N ASP A 134 13.70 14.71 -3.28
CA ASP A 134 14.39 15.57 -4.25
C ASP A 134 14.71 14.87 -5.59
N LYS A 135 14.22 13.67 -5.78
CA LYS A 135 14.43 12.83 -6.97
C LYS A 135 15.90 12.52 -7.26
N SER A 136 16.77 12.63 -6.28
CA SER A 136 18.20 12.33 -6.43
C SER A 136 18.52 10.85 -6.56
N TYR A 137 17.56 9.97 -6.32
CA TYR A 137 17.69 8.51 -6.26
C TYR A 137 18.69 8.01 -5.21
N ALA A 138 19.28 8.91 -4.45
CA ALA A 138 20.22 8.58 -3.40
C ALA A 138 19.48 8.28 -2.09
N GLY A 139 19.85 7.16 -1.46
CA GLY A 139 19.40 6.87 -0.11
C GLY A 139 20.34 7.49 0.93
N ARG A 140 19.77 7.86 2.06
CA ARG A 140 20.54 8.38 3.21
C ARG A 140 19.92 8.00 4.53
N GLN A 141 20.73 7.92 5.55
CA GLN A 141 20.24 7.88 6.92
C GLN A 141 19.74 9.27 7.31
N THR A 142 18.49 9.36 7.72
CA THR A 142 17.84 10.65 8.08
C THR A 142 17.89 10.90 9.58
N LYS A 143 17.78 9.84 10.39
CA LYS A 143 17.84 9.83 11.86
C LYS A 143 18.47 8.51 12.33
N PRO A 144 18.83 8.37 13.61
CA PRO A 144 19.19 7.05 14.14
C PRO A 144 18.11 6.04 13.79
N ASN A 145 18.50 4.89 13.25
CA ASN A 145 17.64 3.79 12.85
C ASN A 145 16.57 4.14 11.78
N CYS A 146 16.80 5.18 10.97
CA CYS A 146 15.89 5.60 9.90
C CYS A 146 16.63 5.80 8.59
N TRP A 147 16.16 5.16 7.54
CA TRP A 147 16.62 5.30 6.17
C TRP A 147 15.57 5.99 5.32
N GLN A 148 16.00 6.77 4.34
CA GLN A 148 15.13 7.36 3.34
C GLN A 148 15.82 7.32 1.98
N ARG A 149 15.13 6.76 1.00
CA ARG A 149 15.52 6.78 -0.39
C ARG A 149 14.62 7.78 -1.12
N ASN A 150 15.24 8.57 -2.00
CA ASN A 150 14.51 9.48 -2.87
C ASN A 150 14.40 8.82 -4.23
N GLU A 151 13.31 8.13 -4.47
CA GLU A 151 13.04 7.50 -5.77
C GLU A 151 11.85 8.18 -6.42
N THR A 152 11.92 8.35 -7.75
CA THR A 152 10.70 8.60 -8.50
C THR A 152 9.87 7.34 -8.43
N THR A 153 8.66 7.48 -7.99
CA THR A 153 7.74 6.36 -8.00
C THR A 153 7.06 6.28 -9.31
N ASP A 154 7.29 5.19 -9.93
CA ASP A 154 6.26 4.65 -10.78
C ASP A 154 5.23 4.00 -9.85
N MET A 155 4.06 4.59 -9.74
CA MET A 155 2.94 3.92 -9.08
C MET A 155 2.42 2.88 -10.05
N TYR A 156 2.68 1.63 -9.71
CA TYR A 156 2.20 0.52 -10.53
C TYR A 156 0.90 -0.01 -9.94
N LEU A 157 -0.12 0.05 -10.76
CA LEU A 157 -1.30 -0.75 -10.63
C LEU A 157 -1.20 -1.85 -11.66
N PHE A 158 -1.04 -3.08 -11.23
CA PHE A 158 -0.98 -4.18 -12.15
C PHE A 158 -2.24 -5.04 -12.05
N ASN A 159 -2.93 -5.13 -13.16
CA ASN A 159 -3.75 -6.30 -13.47
C ASN A 159 -3.15 -6.97 -14.70
N LYS A 160 -2.82 -8.24 -14.60
CA LYS A 160 -2.22 -8.99 -15.71
C LYS A 160 -3.11 -9.05 -16.97
N GLU A 161 -4.41 -8.85 -16.84
CA GLU A 161 -5.37 -9.03 -17.94
C GLU A 161 -6.09 -7.74 -18.36
N ALA A 162 -6.25 -6.76 -17.50
CA ALA A 162 -6.91 -5.50 -17.83
C ALA A 162 -5.89 -4.40 -18.12
N LEU A 163 -5.10 -4.61 -19.10
CA LEU A 163 -4.20 -3.61 -19.64
C LEU A 163 -4.93 -2.30 -19.95
N LYS A 164 -4.56 -1.23 -19.23
CA LYS A 164 -4.75 0.16 -19.65
C LYS A 164 -6.13 0.77 -19.42
N ARG A 165 -6.70 0.67 -18.20
CA ARG A 165 -7.77 1.59 -17.84
C ARG A 165 -7.37 2.46 -16.66
N LYS A 166 -7.38 3.79 -16.88
CA LYS A 166 -7.23 4.77 -15.81
C LYS A 166 -8.49 4.69 -14.94
N VAL A 167 -8.40 4.05 -13.78
CA VAL A 167 -9.51 3.95 -12.81
C VAL A 167 -9.45 5.12 -11.81
N ILE A 168 -8.32 5.81 -11.75
CA ILE A 168 -8.09 6.85 -10.77
C ILE A 168 -7.56 8.09 -11.47
N THR A 169 -8.30 9.20 -11.35
CA THR A 169 -7.83 10.51 -11.75
C THR A 169 -7.02 11.09 -10.60
N SER A 170 -5.70 11.07 -10.67
CA SER A 170 -4.90 11.84 -9.73
C SER A 170 -3.86 12.68 -10.44
N GLN A 171 -3.62 13.88 -9.91
CA GLN A 171 -2.54 14.78 -10.35
C GLN A 171 -1.17 14.42 -9.76
N LEU A 172 -1.07 13.34 -9.03
CA LEU A 172 0.19 12.70 -8.67
C LEU A 172 0.49 11.70 -9.74
N GLY A 173 1.48 11.96 -10.56
CA GLY A 173 1.92 11.08 -11.63
C GLY A 173 1.13 9.77 -11.66
N SER A 174 0.21 9.69 -12.58
CA SER A 174 -0.54 8.51 -13.04
C SER A 174 -0.67 7.32 -12.08
N CYS A 175 -1.74 7.23 -11.30
CA CYS A 175 -2.23 5.93 -10.85
C CYS A 175 -2.84 5.21 -12.05
N PHE A 176 -2.23 4.15 -12.49
CA PHE A 176 -2.76 3.31 -13.56
C PHE A 176 -3.31 2.02 -12.96
N VAL A 177 -4.52 1.65 -13.36
CA VAL A 177 -4.99 0.27 -13.31
C VAL A 177 -4.60 -0.35 -14.66
N PHE A 178 -3.76 -1.34 -14.62
CA PHE A 178 -3.41 -2.12 -15.78
C PHE A 178 -4.20 -3.42 -15.79
#